data_9f13097f49cd36861496ac3ca182d237
#
_entry.id   9f13097f49cd36861496ac3ca182d237
#
_cell.length_a   1.000
_cell.length_b   1.000
_cell.length_c   1.000
_cell.angle_alpha   90.00
_cell.angle_beta   90.00
_cell.angle_gamma   90.00
#
_symmetry.space_group_name_H-M   'P 1'
#
loop_
_entity.id
_entity.type
_entity.pdbx_description
1 polymer ?
#
loop_
_entity_poly.entity_id
_entity_poly.type
_entity_poly.pdbx_seq_one_letter_code
_entity_poly.pdbx_strand_id
1 'polypeptide(L)'
;LKKILVAITILISSVFANNPEQNIAVLEELNLPKEFLNEQSFKSKYKELSTTKKIQYYDNLIKKSSLNAKIVKEELELKNLPKVLFFLPLIESSFKNLVNKNGPSGLWQIMPLTASNLKLKRNEFVDERLDLIKSTDAATNYLRRYYKKFGKWYLSVLAYNAGEGRIIHGVARATLDKYLDEHPTMYHDKVIKIYNLYIADYTKNKKGIDNLYTIYKDLGLKSGHFDYLYLLKHNSKRDYLPKTSVNYINMLVSFSILENSDRF
;
A
#
# COMPACT_ATOMS: atom_id res chain seq x y z
N LEU A 1 32.62 18.93 6.57
CA LEU A 1 31.76 17.75 6.33
C LEU A 1 30.84 17.45 7.52
N LYS A 2 31.35 17.40 8.78
CA LYS A 2 30.53 17.15 9.99
C LYS A 2 29.44 18.21 10.22
N LYS A 3 29.70 19.50 9.96
CA LYS A 3 28.70 20.60 10.13
C LYS A 3 27.55 20.52 9.10
N ILE A 4 27.82 20.04 7.88
CA ILE A 4 26.79 19.85 6.83
C ILE A 4 25.90 18.65 7.17
N LEU A 5 26.47 17.58 7.71
CA LEU A 5 25.70 16.39 8.14
C LEU A 5 24.74 16.72 9.30
N VAL A 6 25.18 17.52 10.27
CA VAL A 6 24.36 17.98 11.41
C VAL A 6 23.22 18.89 10.94
N ALA A 7 23.49 19.80 9.99
CA ALA A 7 22.45 20.69 9.45
C ALA A 7 21.37 19.92 8.66
N ILE A 8 21.75 18.87 7.91
CA ILE A 8 20.81 18.02 7.16
C ILE A 8 19.95 17.18 8.13
N THR A 9 20.53 16.68 9.21
CA THR A 9 19.81 15.90 10.22
C THR A 9 18.81 16.79 10.99
N ILE A 10 19.18 18.04 11.30
CA ILE A 10 18.32 19.02 11.97
C ILE A 10 17.18 19.46 11.04
N LEU A 11 17.41 19.63 9.73
CA LEU A 11 16.35 19.99 8.78
C LEU A 11 15.29 18.87 8.63
N ILE A 12 15.72 17.61 8.61
CA ILE A 12 14.80 16.48 8.52
C ILE A 12 14.01 16.32 9.84
N SER A 13 14.65 16.48 10.98
CA SER A 13 13.97 16.45 12.28
C SER A 13 12.98 17.59 12.46
N SER A 14 13.26 18.79 11.94
CA SER A 14 12.36 19.95 12.02
C SER A 14 11.11 19.81 11.15
N VAL A 15 11.17 19.11 10.02
CA VAL A 15 10.00 18.89 9.15
C VAL A 15 9.03 17.89 9.76
N PHE A 16 9.54 16.84 10.44
CA PHE A 16 8.69 15.91 11.21
C PHE A 16 8.21 16.49 12.54
N ALA A 17 8.87 17.52 13.06
CA ALA A 17 8.50 18.19 14.30
C ALA A 17 7.32 19.15 14.15
N ASN A 18 6.97 19.59 12.94
CA ASN A 18 5.92 20.59 12.75
C ASN A 18 4.50 20.08 13.04
N ASN A 19 4.26 18.76 13.00
CA ASN A 19 2.97 18.18 13.40
C ASN A 19 3.09 16.67 13.71
N PRO A 20 3.76 16.26 14.80
CA PRO A 20 4.03 14.86 15.08
C PRO A 20 2.76 14.05 15.30
N GLU A 21 1.72 14.61 15.89
CA GLU A 21 0.43 13.93 16.12
C GLU A 21 -0.28 13.62 14.81
N GLN A 22 -0.32 14.56 13.88
CA GLN A 22 -0.92 14.35 12.55
C GLN A 22 -0.14 13.32 11.73
N ASN A 23 1.19 13.29 11.83
CA ASN A 23 1.99 12.28 11.16
C ASN A 23 1.70 10.87 11.71
N ILE A 24 1.49 10.75 13.02
CA ILE A 24 1.09 9.49 13.65
C ILE A 24 -0.32 9.08 13.18
N ALA A 25 -1.27 10.01 13.11
CA ALA A 25 -2.62 9.72 12.62
C ALA A 25 -2.62 9.16 11.19
N VAL A 26 -1.76 9.65 10.29
CA VAL A 26 -1.57 9.08 8.94
C VAL A 26 -1.13 7.61 9.00
N LEU A 27 -0.21 7.29 9.91
CA LEU A 27 0.24 5.90 10.06
C LEU A 27 -0.84 4.99 10.64
N GLU A 28 -1.60 5.49 11.61
CA GLU A 28 -2.71 4.77 12.24
C GLU A 28 -3.81 4.44 11.21
N GLU A 29 -4.16 5.37 10.32
CA GLU A 29 -5.10 5.12 9.23
C GLU A 29 -4.66 3.94 8.34
N LEU A 30 -3.35 3.75 8.14
CA LEU A 30 -2.80 2.65 7.35
C LEU A 30 -2.48 1.40 8.19
N ASN A 31 -2.64 1.45 9.50
CA ASN A 31 -2.17 0.43 10.45
C ASN A 31 -0.65 0.20 10.40
N LEU A 32 0.12 1.25 10.14
CA LEU A 32 1.58 1.25 10.17
C LEU A 32 2.09 1.61 11.56
N PRO A 33 3.18 0.98 12.03
CA PRO A 33 3.80 1.36 13.30
C PRO A 33 4.48 2.73 13.19
N LYS A 34 4.52 3.48 14.31
CA LYS A 34 5.14 4.83 14.35
C LYS A 34 6.62 4.84 13.95
N GLU A 35 7.32 3.75 14.23
CA GLU A 35 8.71 3.55 13.87
C GLU A 35 8.96 3.56 12.36
N PHE A 36 7.91 3.40 11.53
CA PHE A 36 8.00 3.52 10.08
C PHE A 36 8.58 4.87 9.63
N LEU A 37 8.34 5.95 10.37
CA LEU A 37 8.94 7.26 10.09
C LEU A 37 10.47 7.25 10.17
N ASN A 38 11.05 6.25 10.84
CA ASN A 38 12.50 6.09 10.96
C ASN A 38 13.12 5.30 9.82
N GLU A 39 12.31 4.64 8.98
CA GLU A 39 12.79 3.84 7.87
C GLU A 39 13.53 4.69 6.83
N GLN A 40 14.75 4.25 6.47
CA GLN A 40 15.61 4.99 5.54
C GLN A 40 14.98 5.13 4.15
N SER A 41 14.26 4.09 3.68
CA SER A 41 13.56 4.11 2.39
C SER A 41 12.44 5.15 2.37
N PHE A 42 11.69 5.29 3.47
CA PHE A 42 10.69 6.32 3.63
C PHE A 42 11.31 7.72 3.70
N LYS A 43 12.32 7.92 4.57
CA LYS A 43 13.02 9.23 4.69
C LYS A 43 13.58 9.71 3.35
N SER A 44 14.14 8.81 2.57
CA SER A 44 14.67 9.13 1.23
C SER A 44 13.56 9.56 0.28
N LYS A 45 12.42 8.86 0.27
CA LYS A 45 11.27 9.19 -0.57
C LYS A 45 10.62 10.50 -0.14
N TYR A 46 10.41 10.70 1.16
CA TYR A 46 9.88 11.93 1.70
C TYR A 46 10.75 13.15 1.31
N LYS A 47 12.07 13.03 1.48
CA LYS A 47 13.02 14.08 1.07
C LYS A 47 12.93 14.40 -0.43
N GLU A 48 12.80 13.37 -1.28
CA GLU A 48 12.63 13.55 -2.73
C GLU A 48 11.36 14.36 -3.04
N LEU A 49 10.23 14.04 -2.38
CA LEU A 49 8.92 14.64 -2.65
C LEU A 49 8.72 16.00 -1.98
N SER A 50 9.40 16.27 -0.85
CA SER A 50 9.26 17.51 -0.07
C SER A 50 10.02 18.70 -0.63
N THR A 51 10.66 18.60 -1.81
CA THR A 51 11.29 19.74 -2.47
C THR A 51 10.23 20.72 -2.98
N THR A 52 10.49 22.03 -2.88
CA THR A 52 9.57 23.09 -3.32
C THR A 52 9.04 22.83 -4.76
N LYS A 53 9.93 22.43 -5.68
CA LYS A 53 9.55 22.10 -7.06
C LYS A 53 8.55 20.94 -7.15
N LYS A 54 8.74 19.89 -6.36
CA LYS A 54 7.85 18.72 -6.35
C LYS A 54 6.51 19.05 -5.69
N ILE A 55 6.51 19.75 -4.58
CA ILE A 55 5.28 20.22 -3.92
C ILE A 55 4.45 21.05 -4.88
N GLN A 56 5.03 22.09 -5.51
CA GLN A 56 4.34 22.92 -6.49
C GLN A 56 3.81 22.10 -7.69
N TYR A 57 4.58 21.12 -8.15
CA TYR A 57 4.14 20.24 -9.24
C TYR A 57 2.90 19.44 -8.86
N TYR A 58 2.89 18.77 -7.71
CA TYR A 58 1.76 17.94 -7.24
C TYR A 58 0.54 18.77 -6.84
N ASP A 59 0.75 19.94 -6.20
CA ASP A 59 -0.34 20.88 -5.90
C ASP A 59 -1.03 21.35 -7.19
N ASN A 60 -0.26 21.72 -8.21
CA ASN A 60 -0.81 22.08 -9.51
C ASN A 60 -1.56 20.92 -10.19
N LEU A 61 -1.11 19.67 -10.02
CA LEU A 61 -1.84 18.50 -10.54
C LEU A 61 -3.19 18.33 -9.86
N ILE A 62 -3.24 18.42 -8.53
CA ILE A 62 -4.49 18.30 -7.75
C ILE A 62 -5.46 19.44 -8.13
N LYS A 63 -4.99 20.69 -8.20
CA LYS A 63 -5.80 21.84 -8.60
C LYS A 63 -6.36 21.73 -10.02
N LYS A 64 -5.54 21.29 -10.98
CA LYS A 64 -5.99 21.05 -12.38
C LYS A 64 -6.97 19.89 -12.50
N SER A 65 -6.98 18.97 -11.57
CA SER A 65 -7.84 17.80 -11.53
C SER A 65 -8.90 17.90 -10.42
N SER A 66 -9.29 19.12 -10.04
CA SER A 66 -10.14 19.39 -8.87
C SER A 66 -11.46 18.61 -8.86
N LEU A 67 -12.10 18.39 -10.01
CA LEU A 67 -13.30 17.56 -10.11
C LEU A 67 -13.01 16.10 -9.74
N ASN A 68 -11.95 15.52 -10.30
CA ASN A 68 -11.57 14.13 -10.02
C ASN A 68 -11.18 13.96 -8.54
N ALA A 69 -10.41 14.91 -7.99
CA ALA A 69 -10.03 14.94 -6.59
C ALA A 69 -11.24 15.03 -5.67
N LYS A 70 -12.23 15.89 -6.00
CA LYS A 70 -13.47 16.04 -5.26
C LYS A 70 -14.27 14.73 -5.21
N ILE A 71 -14.47 14.08 -6.37
CA ILE A 71 -15.20 12.80 -6.45
C ILE A 71 -14.53 11.72 -5.58
N VAL A 72 -13.21 11.62 -5.64
CA VAL A 72 -12.47 10.65 -4.80
C VAL A 72 -12.66 10.95 -3.32
N LYS A 73 -12.52 12.21 -2.91
CA LYS A 73 -12.67 12.64 -1.52
C LYS A 73 -14.07 12.33 -0.99
N GLU A 74 -15.12 12.73 -1.72
CA GLU A 74 -16.51 12.47 -1.34
C GLU A 74 -16.82 10.98 -1.22
N GLU A 75 -16.28 10.16 -2.12
CA GLU A 75 -16.49 8.71 -2.07
C GLU A 75 -15.78 8.05 -0.86
N LEU A 76 -14.57 8.50 -0.51
CA LEU A 76 -13.88 8.02 0.69
C LEU A 76 -14.64 8.41 1.97
N GLU A 77 -15.15 9.64 2.04
CA GLU A 77 -15.95 10.14 3.17
C GLU A 77 -17.26 9.35 3.29
N LEU A 78 -18.01 9.20 2.18
CA LEU A 78 -19.28 8.45 2.13
C LEU A 78 -19.11 7.01 2.63
N LYS A 79 -17.97 6.39 2.32
CA LYS A 79 -17.70 4.99 2.69
C LYS A 79 -16.93 4.84 3.99
N ASN A 80 -16.63 5.90 4.73
CA ASN A 80 -15.79 5.88 5.93
C ASN A 80 -14.48 5.11 5.69
N LEU A 81 -13.75 5.48 4.63
CA LEU A 81 -12.46 4.92 4.29
C LEU A 81 -11.33 5.85 4.76
N PRO A 82 -10.12 5.32 5.00
CA PRO A 82 -8.96 6.13 5.35
C PRO A 82 -8.73 7.26 4.36
N LYS A 83 -8.54 8.48 4.87
CA LYS A 83 -8.30 9.67 4.04
C LYS A 83 -7.02 9.56 3.22
N VAL A 84 -6.03 8.87 3.74
CA VAL A 84 -4.75 8.64 3.04
C VAL A 84 -4.93 7.95 1.68
N LEU A 85 -6.02 7.20 1.45
CA LEU A 85 -6.31 6.54 0.18
C LEU A 85 -6.61 7.55 -0.95
N PHE A 86 -6.87 8.82 -0.62
CA PHE A 86 -7.02 9.92 -1.56
C PHE A 86 -5.82 10.05 -2.51
N PHE A 87 -4.62 9.74 -2.04
CA PHE A 87 -3.41 9.88 -2.85
C PHE A 87 -3.13 8.70 -3.80
N LEU A 88 -3.93 7.62 -3.75
CA LEU A 88 -3.75 6.51 -4.69
C LEU A 88 -3.92 6.94 -6.15
N PRO A 89 -4.99 7.64 -6.56
CA PRO A 89 -5.11 8.14 -7.92
C PRO A 89 -4.01 9.15 -8.33
N LEU A 90 -3.46 9.91 -7.38
CA LEU A 90 -2.31 10.77 -7.64
C LEU A 90 -1.09 9.94 -8.04
N ILE A 91 -0.84 8.84 -7.32
CA ILE A 91 0.28 7.92 -7.58
C ILE A 91 0.07 7.16 -8.88
N GLU A 92 -1.15 6.68 -9.14
CA GLU A 92 -1.49 5.83 -10.29
C GLU A 92 -1.50 6.60 -11.63
N SER A 93 -2.14 7.76 -11.64
CA SER A 93 -2.43 8.47 -12.89
C SER A 93 -2.18 9.98 -12.85
N SER A 94 -1.65 10.52 -11.73
CA SER A 94 -1.61 11.98 -11.49
C SER A 94 -3.01 12.61 -11.59
N PHE A 95 -4.03 11.95 -11.07
CA PHE A 95 -5.45 12.29 -11.20
C PHE A 95 -5.96 12.43 -12.65
N LYS A 96 -5.28 11.85 -13.63
CA LYS A 96 -5.69 11.88 -15.03
C LYS A 96 -6.47 10.63 -15.40
N ASN A 97 -7.49 10.79 -16.22
CA ASN A 97 -8.26 9.66 -16.76
C ASN A 97 -7.52 9.05 -17.97
N LEU A 98 -6.47 8.28 -17.73
CA LEU A 98 -5.58 7.75 -18.77
C LEU A 98 -6.21 6.58 -19.52
N VAL A 99 -6.07 6.57 -20.85
CA VAL A 99 -6.63 5.54 -21.72
C VAL A 99 -5.55 4.56 -22.16
N ASN A 100 -5.73 3.29 -21.81
CA ASN A 100 -4.92 2.17 -22.32
C ASN A 100 -5.81 0.92 -22.47
N LYS A 101 -6.17 0.57 -23.71
CA LYS A 101 -7.10 -0.53 -24.00
C LYS A 101 -6.62 -1.89 -23.46
N ASN A 102 -5.32 -2.17 -23.55
CA ASN A 102 -4.74 -3.47 -23.23
C ASN A 102 -4.02 -3.51 -21.86
N GLY A 103 -3.91 -2.37 -21.21
CA GLY A 103 -3.25 -2.21 -19.92
C GLY A 103 -4.11 -1.53 -18.87
N PRO A 104 -3.50 -1.00 -17.81
CA PRO A 104 -4.20 -0.25 -16.78
C PRO A 104 -4.78 1.03 -17.35
N SER A 105 -6.01 1.38 -16.97
CA SER A 105 -6.74 2.55 -17.49
C SER A 105 -7.53 3.26 -16.41
N GLY A 106 -7.88 4.50 -16.72
CA GLY A 106 -8.68 5.37 -15.88
C GLY A 106 -7.89 6.03 -14.75
N LEU A 107 -8.61 6.73 -13.90
CA LEU A 107 -8.08 7.41 -12.72
C LEU A 107 -7.33 6.46 -11.79
N TRP A 108 -7.86 5.26 -11.61
CA TRP A 108 -7.41 4.24 -10.68
C TRP A 108 -6.47 3.20 -11.31
N GLN A 109 -6.10 3.34 -12.58
CA GLN A 109 -5.25 2.41 -13.33
C GLN A 109 -5.68 0.95 -13.18
N ILE A 110 -7.00 0.69 -13.35
CA ILE A 110 -7.57 -0.66 -13.21
C ILE A 110 -7.16 -1.51 -14.43
N MET A 111 -6.56 -2.67 -14.16
CA MET A 111 -6.22 -3.66 -15.19
C MET A 111 -7.47 -4.30 -15.81
N PRO A 112 -7.42 -4.74 -17.09
CA PRO A 112 -8.57 -5.38 -17.76
C PRO A 112 -9.21 -6.53 -16.99
N LEU A 113 -8.40 -7.44 -16.46
CA LEU A 113 -8.89 -8.60 -15.69
C LEU A 113 -9.52 -8.14 -14.36
N THR A 114 -8.93 -7.15 -13.72
CA THR A 114 -9.47 -6.57 -12.48
C THR A 114 -10.82 -5.89 -12.75
N ALA A 115 -10.97 -5.17 -13.86
CA ALA A 115 -12.22 -4.56 -14.26
C ALA A 115 -13.35 -5.61 -14.41
N SER A 116 -13.04 -6.73 -15.07
CA SER A 116 -13.98 -7.85 -15.18
C SER A 116 -14.42 -8.39 -13.81
N ASN A 117 -13.45 -8.62 -12.91
CA ASN A 117 -13.71 -9.09 -11.54
C ASN A 117 -14.52 -8.08 -10.70
N LEU A 118 -14.40 -6.79 -11.01
CA LEU A 118 -15.15 -5.70 -10.39
C LEU A 118 -16.48 -5.39 -11.09
N LYS A 119 -16.83 -6.16 -12.13
CA LYS A 119 -18.04 -6.00 -12.95
C LYS A 119 -18.11 -4.64 -13.67
N LEU A 120 -16.98 -4.02 -13.94
CA LEU A 120 -16.91 -2.86 -14.81
C LEU A 120 -17.06 -3.29 -16.27
N LYS A 121 -18.04 -2.71 -16.97
CA LYS A 121 -18.33 -3.02 -18.36
C LYS A 121 -17.21 -2.57 -19.27
N ARG A 122 -16.76 -3.46 -20.17
CA ARG A 122 -15.77 -3.16 -21.20
C ARG A 122 -16.16 -3.86 -22.50
N ASN A 123 -16.30 -3.06 -23.57
CA ASN A 123 -16.50 -3.54 -24.93
C ASN A 123 -15.92 -2.50 -25.90
N GLU A 124 -16.21 -2.60 -27.19
CA GLU A 124 -15.74 -1.68 -28.22
C GLU A 124 -16.27 -0.24 -28.06
N PHE A 125 -17.42 -0.04 -27.41
CA PHE A 125 -18.07 1.26 -27.25
C PHE A 125 -17.89 1.86 -25.86
N VAL A 126 -17.68 1.03 -24.83
CA VAL A 126 -17.67 1.47 -23.43
C VAL A 126 -16.52 0.84 -22.67
N ASP A 127 -15.79 1.66 -21.92
CA ASP A 127 -14.83 1.23 -20.93
C ASP A 127 -15.10 1.96 -19.59
N GLU A 128 -15.80 1.29 -18.66
CA GLU A 128 -16.22 1.88 -17.38
C GLU A 128 -15.05 2.13 -16.42
N ARG A 129 -13.81 1.70 -16.76
CA ARG A 129 -12.62 2.12 -16.04
C ARG A 129 -12.35 3.63 -16.21
N LEU A 130 -12.91 4.23 -17.27
CA LEU A 130 -12.83 5.65 -17.59
C LEU A 130 -13.99 6.47 -17.00
N ASP A 131 -15.05 5.82 -16.51
CA ASP A 131 -16.13 6.46 -15.78
C ASP A 131 -15.66 6.79 -14.35
N LEU A 132 -15.60 8.06 -14.00
CA LEU A 132 -15.06 8.52 -12.73
C LEU A 132 -15.83 7.96 -11.53
N ILE A 133 -17.16 7.93 -11.60
CA ILE A 133 -18.01 7.49 -10.49
C ILE A 133 -17.89 5.97 -10.33
N LYS A 134 -18.11 5.21 -11.42
CA LYS A 134 -18.09 3.75 -11.38
C LYS A 134 -16.72 3.20 -11.02
N SER A 135 -15.65 3.77 -11.61
CA SER A 135 -14.29 3.31 -11.32
C SER A 135 -13.85 3.65 -9.89
N THR A 136 -14.30 4.79 -9.34
CA THR A 136 -14.01 5.18 -7.96
C THR A 136 -14.77 4.28 -6.98
N ASP A 137 -16.06 4.03 -7.21
CA ASP A 137 -16.85 3.06 -6.42
C ASP A 137 -16.22 1.66 -6.45
N ALA A 138 -15.85 1.18 -7.64
CA ALA A 138 -15.23 -0.14 -7.80
C ALA A 138 -13.87 -0.25 -7.10
N ALA A 139 -13.00 0.75 -7.24
CA ALA A 139 -11.67 0.76 -6.62
C ALA A 139 -11.75 0.83 -5.09
N THR A 140 -12.60 1.67 -4.54
CA THR A 140 -12.81 1.80 -3.09
C THR A 140 -13.41 0.53 -2.48
N ASN A 141 -14.37 -0.11 -3.15
CA ASN A 141 -14.91 -1.41 -2.75
C ASN A 141 -13.85 -2.53 -2.84
N TYR A 142 -12.96 -2.46 -3.83
CA TYR A 142 -11.85 -3.40 -3.99
C TYR A 142 -10.83 -3.31 -2.85
N LEU A 143 -10.44 -2.09 -2.48
CA LEU A 143 -9.58 -1.81 -1.33
C LEU A 143 -10.22 -2.29 -0.02
N ARG A 144 -11.53 -2.03 0.19
CA ARG A 144 -12.27 -2.52 1.36
C ARG A 144 -12.33 -4.05 1.40
N ARG A 145 -12.49 -4.72 0.25
CA ARG A 145 -12.47 -6.18 0.17
C ARG A 145 -11.12 -6.75 0.61
N TYR A 146 -10.03 -6.12 0.22
CA TYR A 146 -8.70 -6.50 0.68
C TYR A 146 -8.51 -6.23 2.18
N TYR A 147 -8.98 -5.10 2.66
CA TYR A 147 -8.95 -4.82 4.10
C TYR A 147 -9.68 -5.90 4.92
N LYS A 148 -10.86 -6.35 4.47
CA LYS A 148 -11.58 -7.45 5.12
C LYS A 148 -10.80 -8.75 5.16
N LYS A 149 -9.95 -9.02 4.16
CA LYS A 149 -9.12 -10.23 4.09
C LYS A 149 -7.85 -10.11 4.95
N PHE A 150 -7.18 -8.98 4.90
CA PHE A 150 -5.88 -8.77 5.53
C PHE A 150 -5.96 -8.16 6.94
N GLY A 151 -7.03 -7.46 7.27
CA GLY A 151 -7.17 -6.72 8.54
C GLY A 151 -6.23 -5.52 8.70
N LYS A 152 -5.48 -5.17 7.65
CA LYS A 152 -4.50 -4.07 7.65
C LYS A 152 -4.60 -3.27 6.34
N TRP A 153 -4.73 -1.93 6.46
CA TRP A 153 -4.84 -1.07 5.27
C TRP A 153 -3.57 -1.05 4.43
N TYR A 154 -2.39 -1.07 5.03
CA TYR A 154 -1.14 -1.15 4.26
C TYR A 154 -1.08 -2.41 3.40
N LEU A 155 -1.58 -3.56 3.88
CA LEU A 155 -1.67 -4.79 3.08
C LEU A 155 -2.72 -4.68 1.97
N SER A 156 -3.83 -4.00 2.23
CA SER A 156 -4.85 -3.70 1.22
C SER A 156 -4.27 -2.88 0.07
N VAL A 157 -3.52 -1.82 0.39
CA VAL A 157 -2.84 -0.96 -0.58
C VAL A 157 -1.77 -1.73 -1.37
N LEU A 158 -0.97 -2.55 -0.69
CA LEU A 158 0.03 -3.40 -1.35
C LEU A 158 -0.62 -4.40 -2.31
N ALA A 159 -1.75 -5.01 -1.90
CA ALA A 159 -2.49 -5.97 -2.73
C ALA A 159 -3.15 -5.28 -3.95
N TYR A 160 -3.58 -4.03 -3.80
CA TYR A 160 -4.05 -3.21 -4.91
C TYR A 160 -2.95 -2.99 -5.96
N ASN A 161 -1.75 -2.61 -5.50
CA ASN A 161 -0.60 -2.31 -6.36
C ASN A 161 0.03 -3.55 -7.01
N ALA A 162 0.27 -4.63 -6.26
CA ALA A 162 1.03 -5.80 -6.72
C ALA A 162 0.19 -7.05 -7.00
N GLY A 163 -1.09 -6.98 -6.72
CA GLY A 163 -2.01 -8.12 -6.80
C GLY A 163 -2.06 -8.95 -5.52
N GLU A 164 -3.26 -9.38 -5.18
CA GLU A 164 -3.58 -10.13 -3.95
C GLU A 164 -2.67 -11.34 -3.74
N GLY A 165 -2.54 -12.17 -4.77
CA GLY A 165 -1.79 -13.42 -4.67
C GLY A 165 -0.30 -13.20 -4.38
N ARG A 166 0.32 -12.15 -4.93
CA ARG A 166 1.71 -11.82 -4.65
C ARG A 166 1.91 -11.39 -3.20
N ILE A 167 1.00 -10.59 -2.69
CA ILE A 167 1.11 -10.04 -1.33
C ILE A 167 0.81 -11.13 -0.30
N ILE A 168 -0.28 -11.89 -0.43
CA ILE A 168 -0.58 -12.95 0.56
C ILE A 168 0.49 -14.04 0.56
N HIS A 169 1.11 -14.36 -0.59
CA HIS A 169 2.22 -15.30 -0.64
C HIS A 169 3.43 -14.81 0.19
N GLY A 170 3.83 -13.55 0.00
CA GLY A 170 4.93 -12.97 0.78
C GLY A 170 4.61 -12.87 2.27
N VAL A 171 3.39 -12.44 2.60
CA VAL A 171 2.91 -12.31 3.98
C VAL A 171 2.82 -13.68 4.68
N ALA A 172 2.27 -14.71 4.02
CA ALA A 172 2.19 -16.06 4.59
C ALA A 172 3.58 -16.65 4.89
N ARG A 173 4.55 -16.45 3.97
CA ARG A 173 5.95 -16.84 4.19
C ARG A 173 6.56 -16.09 5.37
N ALA A 174 6.40 -14.77 5.41
CA ALA A 174 6.94 -13.95 6.49
C ALA A 174 6.33 -14.32 7.86
N THR A 175 5.05 -14.61 7.88
CA THR A 175 4.33 -15.05 9.08
C THR A 175 4.85 -16.40 9.60
N LEU A 176 5.05 -17.36 8.69
CA LEU A 176 5.61 -18.67 9.05
C LEU A 176 7.06 -18.56 9.51
N ASP A 177 7.89 -17.80 8.77
CA ASP A 177 9.29 -17.58 9.14
C ASP A 177 9.39 -16.94 10.54
N LYS A 178 8.62 -15.90 10.82
CA LYS A 178 8.60 -15.25 12.14
C LYS A 178 8.15 -16.20 13.25
N TYR A 179 7.10 -16.98 13.01
CA TYR A 179 6.63 -17.97 13.98
C TYR A 179 7.73 -18.98 14.32
N LEU A 180 8.44 -19.48 13.32
CA LEU A 180 9.52 -20.45 13.51
C LEU A 180 10.76 -19.86 14.18
N ASP A 181 11.08 -18.59 13.91
CA ASP A 181 12.16 -17.89 14.61
C ASP A 181 11.86 -17.74 16.12
N GLU A 182 10.59 -17.56 16.48
CA GLU A 182 10.14 -17.48 17.89
C GLU A 182 9.92 -18.85 18.55
N HIS A 183 9.69 -19.91 17.75
CA HIS A 183 9.39 -21.26 18.20
C HIS A 183 10.22 -22.32 17.47
N PRO A 184 11.56 -22.37 17.68
CA PRO A 184 12.45 -23.24 16.90
C PRO A 184 12.14 -24.74 17.03
N THR A 185 11.54 -25.19 18.15
CA THR A 185 11.14 -26.59 18.36
C THR A 185 10.00 -27.06 17.45
N MET A 186 9.24 -26.12 16.88
CA MET A 186 8.09 -26.41 16.03
C MET A 186 8.43 -26.77 14.58
N TYR A 187 9.70 -26.71 14.16
CA TYR A 187 10.10 -27.04 12.78
C TYR A 187 9.66 -28.45 12.32
N HIS A 188 9.54 -29.38 13.24
CA HIS A 188 9.13 -30.76 12.93
C HIS A 188 7.64 -31.01 13.10
N ASP A 189 6.88 -29.99 13.52
CA ASP A 189 5.44 -30.11 13.71
C ASP A 189 4.71 -30.42 12.39
N LYS A 190 3.64 -31.25 12.49
CA LYS A 190 2.86 -31.69 11.33
C LYS A 190 2.15 -30.52 10.64
N VAL A 191 1.64 -29.55 11.40
CA VAL A 191 0.95 -28.38 10.86
C VAL A 191 1.93 -27.48 10.09
N ILE A 192 3.13 -27.29 10.63
CA ILE A 192 4.19 -26.54 9.96
C ILE A 192 4.61 -27.19 8.64
N LYS A 193 4.69 -28.52 8.60
CA LYS A 193 4.95 -29.24 7.33
C LYS A 193 3.85 -28.98 6.29
N ILE A 194 2.58 -28.98 6.70
CA ILE A 194 1.44 -28.67 5.85
C ILE A 194 1.53 -27.22 5.31
N TYR A 195 1.86 -26.25 6.19
CA TYR A 195 2.02 -24.85 5.77
C TYR A 195 3.14 -24.67 4.74
N ASN A 196 4.26 -25.34 4.91
CA ASN A 196 5.34 -25.34 3.92
C ASN A 196 4.88 -25.93 2.58
N LEU A 197 4.07 -27.00 2.59
CA LEU A 197 3.48 -27.56 1.35
C LEU A 197 2.52 -26.55 0.67
N TYR A 198 1.68 -25.83 1.43
CA TYR A 198 0.81 -24.79 0.87
C TYR A 198 1.58 -23.68 0.18
N ILE A 199 2.68 -23.21 0.81
CA ILE A 199 3.55 -22.19 0.22
C ILE A 199 4.23 -22.73 -1.06
N ALA A 200 4.75 -23.95 -1.02
CA ALA A 200 5.41 -24.59 -2.16
C ALA A 200 4.44 -24.80 -3.33
N ASP A 201 3.23 -25.29 -3.06
CA ASP A 201 2.21 -25.50 -4.09
C ASP A 201 1.79 -24.18 -4.74
N TYR A 202 1.52 -23.13 -3.94
CA TYR A 202 1.22 -21.83 -4.50
C TYR A 202 2.38 -21.24 -5.31
N THR A 203 3.61 -21.44 -4.87
CA THR A 203 4.80 -20.99 -5.61
C THR A 203 4.86 -21.60 -6.99
N LYS A 204 4.58 -22.90 -7.10
CA LYS A 204 4.61 -23.69 -8.35
C LYS A 204 3.41 -23.44 -9.23
N ASN A 205 2.19 -23.54 -8.66
CA ASN A 205 0.97 -23.66 -9.43
C ASN A 205 0.10 -22.40 -9.43
N LYS A 206 0.38 -21.41 -8.57
CA LYS A 206 -0.44 -20.20 -8.33
C LYS A 206 -1.89 -20.52 -7.94
N LYS A 207 -2.12 -21.70 -7.32
CA LYS A 207 -3.41 -22.17 -6.82
C LYS A 207 -3.41 -22.26 -5.30
N GLY A 208 -4.60 -22.33 -4.69
CA GLY A 208 -4.70 -22.49 -3.23
C GLY A 208 -4.42 -21.20 -2.43
N ILE A 209 -4.84 -20.05 -2.96
CA ILE A 209 -4.69 -18.75 -2.27
C ILE A 209 -5.30 -18.75 -0.86
N ASP A 210 -6.40 -19.50 -0.64
CA ASP A 210 -7.07 -19.58 0.66
C ASP A 210 -6.19 -20.30 1.71
N ASN A 211 -5.34 -21.24 1.30
CA ASN A 211 -4.38 -21.90 2.17
C ASN A 211 -3.32 -20.91 2.69
N LEU A 212 -2.93 -19.92 1.89
CA LEU A 212 -2.03 -18.86 2.33
C LEU A 212 -2.69 -17.94 3.37
N TYR A 213 -3.98 -17.64 3.18
CA TYR A 213 -4.77 -16.92 4.18
C TYR A 213 -4.92 -17.72 5.49
N THR A 214 -5.02 -19.04 5.41
CA THR A 214 -5.02 -19.90 6.61
C THR A 214 -3.74 -19.71 7.42
N ILE A 215 -2.56 -19.78 6.80
CA ILE A 215 -1.27 -19.53 7.47
C ILE A 215 -1.26 -18.15 8.13
N TYR A 216 -1.66 -17.12 7.39
CA TYR A 216 -1.68 -15.75 7.89
C TYR A 216 -2.62 -15.58 9.08
N LYS A 217 -3.84 -16.15 9.02
CA LYS A 217 -4.82 -16.07 10.10
C LYS A 217 -4.39 -16.86 11.34
N ASP A 218 -3.84 -18.05 11.13
CA ASP A 218 -3.48 -18.93 12.23
C ASP A 218 -2.25 -18.45 13.01
N LEU A 219 -1.25 -17.92 12.31
CA LEU A 219 0.02 -17.52 12.90
C LEU A 219 0.19 -16.00 13.00
N GLY A 220 -0.24 -15.25 11.99
CA GLY A 220 0.04 -13.82 11.88
C GLY A 220 -0.86 -12.94 12.72
N LEU A 221 -2.13 -13.33 12.92
CA LEU A 221 -3.06 -12.55 13.75
C LEU A 221 -2.90 -12.85 15.24
N LYS A 222 -2.39 -14.04 15.59
CA LYS A 222 -2.16 -14.45 17.00
C LYS A 222 -0.90 -13.86 17.59
N SER A 223 0.15 -13.66 16.78
CA SER A 223 1.35 -12.97 17.21
C SER A 223 1.15 -11.48 17.05
N GLY A 224 0.80 -10.72 18.07
CA GLY A 224 0.62 -9.26 18.03
C GLY A 224 1.83 -8.46 17.50
N HIS A 225 2.82 -9.14 16.96
CA HIS A 225 4.13 -8.62 16.54
C HIS A 225 4.37 -8.64 15.02
N PHE A 226 3.44 -9.18 14.20
CA PHE A 226 3.59 -9.14 12.76
C PHE A 226 3.17 -7.76 12.24
N ASP A 227 4.14 -6.96 11.84
CA ASP A 227 3.93 -5.62 11.29
C ASP A 227 4.71 -5.38 9.99
N TYR A 228 4.54 -4.20 9.44
CA TYR A 228 5.21 -3.81 8.20
C TYR A 228 6.74 -3.75 8.34
N LEU A 229 7.26 -3.40 9.54
CA LEU A 229 8.70 -3.31 9.77
C LEU A 229 9.38 -4.68 9.71
N TYR A 230 8.70 -5.73 10.20
CA TYR A 230 9.21 -7.09 10.05
C TYR A 230 9.36 -7.47 8.58
N LEU A 231 8.35 -7.16 7.75
CA LEU A 231 8.41 -7.39 6.31
C LEU A 231 9.59 -6.65 5.68
N LEU A 232 9.77 -5.36 6.00
CA LEU A 232 10.86 -4.53 5.45
C LEU A 232 12.24 -5.03 5.87
N LYS A 233 12.43 -5.30 7.15
CA LYS A 233 13.72 -5.73 7.72
C LYS A 233 14.26 -6.99 7.04
N HIS A 234 13.40 -7.92 6.70
CA HIS A 234 13.78 -9.21 6.12
C HIS A 234 13.62 -9.27 4.61
N ASN A 235 13.05 -8.23 3.97
CA ASN A 235 12.70 -8.25 2.55
C ASN A 235 13.91 -8.43 1.63
N SER A 236 15.06 -7.86 1.98
CA SER A 236 16.28 -7.97 1.16
C SER A 236 16.80 -9.40 1.02
N LYS A 237 16.55 -10.25 2.05
CA LYS A 237 16.99 -11.66 2.08
C LYS A 237 15.90 -12.64 1.64
N ARG A 238 14.63 -12.32 1.91
CA ARG A 238 13.49 -13.23 1.77
C ARG A 238 12.52 -12.88 0.64
N ASP A 239 12.63 -11.68 0.06
CA ASP A 239 11.76 -11.18 -1.02
C ASP A 239 10.26 -11.37 -0.73
N TYR A 240 9.82 -10.91 0.46
CA TYR A 240 8.41 -10.98 0.85
C TYR A 240 7.54 -10.02 0.04
N LEU A 241 8.04 -8.80 -0.20
CA LEU A 241 7.34 -7.74 -0.90
C LEU A 241 8.10 -7.27 -2.15
N PRO A 242 7.40 -6.95 -3.25
CA PRO A 242 8.02 -6.29 -4.39
C PRO A 242 8.61 -4.93 -3.99
N LYS A 243 9.82 -4.61 -4.44
CA LYS A 243 10.47 -3.31 -4.17
C LYS A 243 9.62 -2.13 -4.62
N THR A 244 8.93 -2.25 -5.75
CA THR A 244 8.00 -1.25 -6.27
C THR A 244 6.86 -0.97 -5.29
N SER A 245 6.33 -2.00 -4.64
CA SER A 245 5.24 -1.88 -3.68
C SER A 245 5.68 -1.25 -2.36
N VAL A 246 6.92 -1.51 -1.92
CA VAL A 246 7.51 -0.79 -0.78
C VAL A 246 7.61 0.71 -1.08
N ASN A 247 8.11 1.07 -2.28
CA ASN A 247 8.16 2.46 -2.71
C ASN A 247 6.76 3.11 -2.81
N TYR A 248 5.75 2.33 -3.18
CA TYR A 248 4.37 2.78 -3.26
C TYR A 248 3.82 3.23 -1.88
N ILE A 249 4.06 2.46 -0.81
CA ILE A 249 3.71 2.85 0.56
C ILE A 249 4.49 4.11 0.98
N ASN A 250 5.79 4.18 0.67
CA ASN A 250 6.60 5.35 0.98
C ASN A 250 6.04 6.63 0.33
N MET A 251 5.60 6.54 -0.93
CA MET A 251 4.96 7.66 -1.65
C MET A 251 3.62 8.05 -1.00
N LEU A 252 2.77 7.07 -0.71
CA LEU A 252 1.46 7.30 -0.11
C LEU A 252 1.56 8.03 1.22
N VAL A 253 2.40 7.55 2.13
CA VAL A 253 2.63 8.19 3.44
C VAL A 253 3.26 9.58 3.26
N SER A 254 4.22 9.71 2.32
CA SER A 254 4.86 11.01 2.07
C SER A 254 3.87 12.08 1.62
N PHE A 255 2.97 11.75 0.67
CA PHE A 255 1.95 12.71 0.20
C PHE A 255 0.97 13.07 1.32
N SER A 256 0.53 12.09 2.12
CA SER A 256 -0.39 12.35 3.23
C SER A 256 0.21 13.25 4.31
N ILE A 257 1.49 13.08 4.62
CA ILE A 257 2.19 13.96 5.59
C ILE A 257 2.41 15.36 5.00
N LEU A 258 2.71 15.48 3.70
CA LEU A 258 2.89 16.77 3.05
C LEU A 258 1.59 17.55 2.98
N GLU A 259 0.44 16.90 2.77
CA GLU A 259 -0.88 17.56 2.83
C GLU A 259 -1.16 18.11 4.23
N ASN A 260 -0.98 17.28 5.27
CA ASN A 260 -1.21 17.69 6.65
C ASN A 260 -0.31 18.85 7.11
N SER A 261 0.74 19.18 6.38
CA SER A 261 1.60 20.33 6.64
C SER A 261 1.18 21.61 5.89
N ASP A 262 -0.08 21.67 5.39
CA ASP A 262 -0.65 22.76 4.58
C ASP A 262 0.20 23.13 3.36
N ARG A 263 0.84 22.13 2.76
CA ARG A 263 1.72 22.31 1.60
C ARG A 263 1.09 21.89 0.26
N PHE A 264 -0.19 21.42 0.28
CA PHE A 264 -1.00 21.14 -0.89
C PHE A 264 -2.28 21.96 -0.90
#